data_526662ac5943f08f5e71d38a2a8eba78
#
_entry.id   526662ac5943f08f5e71d38a2a8eba78
#
_cell.length_a   1.000
_cell.length_b   1.000
_cell.length_c   1.000
_cell.angle_alpha   90.00
_cell.angle_beta   90.00
_cell.angle_gamma   90.00
#
_symmetry.space_group_name_H-M   'P 1'
#
loop_
_entity.id
_entity.type
_entity.pdbx_description
1 polymer ?
#
loop_
_entity_poly.entity_id
_entity_poly.type
_entity_poly.pdbx_seq_one_letter_code
_entity_poly.pdbx_strand_id
1 'polypeptide(L)'
;ILSPNRITFFTHLNTLVEEHIPGVPGDLFIKNYLNHPDTNKIRLVKEFVKFNERCFVRLLGDMRSYNFVVDITPDIEDFQYRIRAIDFDQQSYEGRKNLYLPQFFKENKEYVDLSLKLLNKDSIEQYQAEERTLMTFRLASARYRIKELIDIMSADTISTPEKIKQLRTELSSIYGNPPGFKKATTMGQLLKIHLKQTLQKNLMLIPKIKSRSGD
;
A
#
# COMPACT_ATOMS: atom_id res chain seq x y z
N ILE A 1 -2.23 -5.95 -1.23
CA ILE A 1 -2.95 -7.08 -1.81
C ILE A 1 -3.51 -7.98 -0.71
N LEU A 2 -2.89 -8.10 0.43
CA LEU A 2 -3.49 -8.76 1.57
C LEU A 2 -4.01 -7.68 2.52
N SER A 3 -5.32 -7.39 2.44
CA SER A 3 -5.99 -6.68 3.52
C SER A 3 -5.85 -7.51 4.79
N PRO A 4 -5.50 -6.92 5.94
CA PRO A 4 -5.59 -7.62 7.21
C PRO A 4 -7.05 -7.93 7.58
N ASN A 5 -8.00 -7.30 6.91
CA ASN A 5 -9.43 -7.45 7.18
C ASN A 5 -9.97 -8.74 6.57
N ARG A 6 -10.81 -9.40 7.31
CA ARG A 6 -11.66 -10.46 6.76
C ARG A 6 -12.85 -9.80 6.07
N ILE A 7 -12.99 -10.06 4.78
CA ILE A 7 -14.13 -9.61 3.99
C ILE A 7 -14.93 -10.84 3.61
N THR A 8 -16.21 -10.83 3.89
CA THR A 8 -17.14 -11.90 3.51
C THR A 8 -18.28 -11.29 2.70
N PHE A 9 -18.49 -11.81 1.51
CA PHE A 9 -19.60 -11.39 0.66
C PHE A 9 -20.72 -12.43 0.72
N PHE A 10 -21.91 -11.99 1.13
CA PHE A 10 -23.12 -12.82 1.16
C PHE A 10 -23.90 -12.59 -0.14
N THR A 11 -23.75 -13.48 -1.11
CA THR A 11 -24.34 -13.33 -2.46
C THR A 11 -25.86 -13.25 -2.45
N HIS A 12 -26.53 -13.98 -1.56
CA HIS A 12 -28.00 -13.99 -1.45
C HIS A 12 -28.57 -12.69 -0.85
N LEU A 13 -27.74 -11.88 -0.18
CA LEU A 13 -28.13 -10.59 0.42
C LEU A 13 -27.51 -9.40 -0.31
N ASN A 14 -26.67 -9.62 -1.30
CA ASN A 14 -25.82 -8.59 -1.90
C ASN A 14 -25.09 -7.73 -0.86
N THR A 15 -24.64 -8.37 0.22
CA THR A 15 -24.07 -7.71 1.39
C THR A 15 -22.59 -8.05 1.51
N LEU A 16 -21.76 -7.04 1.61
CA LEU A 16 -20.36 -7.16 1.97
C LEU A 16 -20.23 -6.96 3.48
N VAL A 17 -19.62 -7.92 4.16
CA VAL A 17 -19.29 -7.82 5.58
C VAL A 17 -17.79 -7.77 5.74
N GLU A 18 -17.32 -6.76 6.42
CA GLU A 18 -15.91 -6.48 6.66
C GLU A 18 -15.61 -6.51 8.16
N GLU A 19 -14.45 -7.05 8.54
CA GLU A 19 -13.97 -6.99 9.91
C GLU A 19 -13.63 -5.55 10.28
N HIS A 20 -14.21 -5.06 11.38
CA HIS A 20 -13.89 -3.72 11.89
C HIS A 20 -12.41 -3.65 12.30
N ILE A 21 -11.69 -2.66 11.76
CA ILE A 21 -10.32 -2.37 12.16
C ILE A 21 -10.36 -1.35 13.30
N PRO A 22 -9.83 -1.69 14.49
CA PRO A 22 -9.72 -0.72 15.57
C PRO A 22 -8.74 0.38 15.20
N GLY A 23 -9.00 1.60 15.66
CA GLY A 23 -8.13 2.75 15.44
C GLY A 23 -8.92 4.05 15.35
N VAL A 24 -8.19 5.15 15.32
CA VAL A 24 -8.75 6.48 15.17
C VAL A 24 -8.71 6.86 13.69
N PRO A 25 -9.85 7.25 13.05
CA PRO A 25 -9.83 7.79 11.69
C PRO A 25 -8.76 8.87 11.53
N GLY A 26 -8.02 8.85 10.42
CA GLY A 26 -6.84 9.69 10.24
C GLY A 26 -7.14 11.20 10.31
N ASP A 27 -8.31 11.64 9.85
CA ASP A 27 -8.79 13.02 9.97
C ASP A 27 -9.10 13.41 11.44
N LEU A 28 -9.72 12.51 12.19
CA LEU A 28 -9.94 12.71 13.64
C LEU A 28 -8.64 12.66 14.41
N PHE A 29 -7.67 11.83 13.98
CA PHE A 29 -6.35 11.80 14.58
C PHE A 29 -5.63 13.14 14.41
N ILE A 30 -5.65 13.73 13.21
CA ILE A 30 -5.12 15.08 12.95
C ILE A 30 -5.74 16.08 13.93
N LYS A 31 -7.06 16.08 14.02
CA LYS A 31 -7.79 17.07 14.81
C LYS A 31 -7.54 16.98 16.31
N ASN A 32 -7.48 15.76 16.86
CA ASN A 32 -7.55 15.53 18.30
C ASN A 32 -6.23 15.07 18.92
N TYR A 33 -5.35 14.42 18.16
CA TYR A 33 -4.18 13.73 18.71
C TYR A 33 -2.85 14.24 18.14
N LEU A 34 -2.81 14.78 16.92
CA LEU A 34 -1.55 15.15 16.26
C LEU A 34 -0.70 16.12 17.09
N ASN A 35 -1.35 17.05 17.81
CA ASN A 35 -0.69 18.04 18.65
C ASN A 35 -0.72 17.70 20.14
N HIS A 36 -1.19 16.50 20.51
CA HIS A 36 -1.16 16.07 21.89
C HIS A 36 0.29 15.89 22.38
N PRO A 37 0.63 16.28 23.62
CA PRO A 37 2.00 16.15 24.15
C PRO A 37 2.55 14.72 24.09
N ASP A 38 1.70 13.71 24.32
CA ASP A 38 2.09 12.30 24.35
C ASP A 38 2.19 11.69 22.94
N THR A 39 1.91 12.45 21.87
CA THR A 39 2.04 11.94 20.52
C THR A 39 3.50 11.97 20.07
N ASN A 40 4.09 10.79 19.89
CA ASN A 40 5.40 10.66 19.29
C ASN A 40 5.34 10.92 17.78
N LYS A 41 5.58 12.18 17.41
CA LYS A 41 5.49 12.67 16.05
C LYS A 41 6.48 12.00 15.11
N ILE A 42 7.67 11.60 15.59
CA ILE A 42 8.68 10.92 14.76
C ILE A 42 8.20 9.51 14.39
N ARG A 43 7.67 8.75 15.35
CA ARG A 43 7.10 7.42 15.08
C ARG A 43 5.91 7.51 14.13
N LEU A 44 5.07 8.52 14.30
CA LEU A 44 3.90 8.75 13.44
C LEU A 44 4.29 9.04 11.99
N VAL A 45 5.22 9.96 11.74
CA VAL A 45 5.63 10.30 10.37
C VAL A 45 6.44 9.17 9.71
N LYS A 46 7.22 8.41 10.48
CA LYS A 46 7.85 7.17 10.01
C LYS A 46 6.79 6.20 9.48
N GLU A 47 5.71 6.00 10.22
CA GLU A 47 4.62 5.11 9.81
C GLU A 47 3.85 5.68 8.62
N PHE A 48 3.66 7.00 8.53
CA PHE A 48 3.03 7.64 7.37
C PHE A 48 3.86 7.44 6.09
N VAL A 49 5.18 7.57 6.13
CA VAL A 49 6.07 7.24 5.00
C VAL A 49 5.93 5.77 4.60
N LYS A 50 5.92 4.85 5.57
CA LYS A 50 5.70 3.42 5.30
C LYS A 50 4.32 3.15 4.72
N PHE A 51 3.30 3.87 5.18
CA PHE A 51 1.95 3.76 4.63
C PHE A 51 1.88 4.22 3.17
N ASN A 52 2.50 5.36 2.82
CA ASN A 52 2.61 5.81 1.44
C ASN A 52 3.25 4.73 0.54
N GLU A 53 4.35 4.14 1.00
CA GLU A 53 5.02 3.06 0.25
C GLU A 53 4.12 1.83 0.08
N ARG A 54 3.39 1.42 1.13
CA ARG A 54 2.41 0.32 1.04
C ARG A 54 1.32 0.58 0.02
N CYS A 55 0.78 1.79 -0.02
CA CYS A 55 -0.26 2.16 -0.96
C CYS A 55 0.27 2.17 -2.39
N PHE A 56 1.42 2.79 -2.62
CA PHE A 56 2.03 2.86 -3.94
C PHE A 56 2.39 1.48 -4.50
N VAL A 57 3.09 0.67 -3.72
CA VAL A 57 3.51 -0.69 -4.16
C VAL A 57 2.32 -1.57 -4.51
N ARG A 58 1.20 -1.42 -3.80
CA ARG A 58 -0.02 -2.19 -4.05
C ARG A 58 -0.97 -1.55 -5.06
N LEU A 59 -0.69 -0.34 -5.52
CA LEU A 59 -1.62 0.50 -6.28
C LEU A 59 -2.98 0.62 -5.58
N LEU A 60 -2.96 0.91 -4.28
CA LEU A 60 -4.14 1.20 -3.48
C LEU A 60 -4.38 2.70 -3.48
N GLY A 61 -5.44 3.13 -4.17
CA GLY A 61 -5.78 4.53 -4.39
C GLY A 61 -6.67 5.13 -3.31
N ASP A 62 -6.88 6.44 -3.44
CA ASP A 62 -7.80 7.28 -2.65
C ASP A 62 -7.59 7.20 -1.12
N MET A 63 -6.36 7.05 -0.66
CA MET A 63 -6.02 6.99 0.76
C MET A 63 -5.96 8.39 1.39
N ARG A 64 -7.11 9.07 1.44
CA ARG A 64 -7.32 10.31 2.19
C ARG A 64 -7.44 10.00 3.68
N SER A 65 -7.28 11.01 4.54
CA SER A 65 -7.24 10.80 6.00
C SER A 65 -8.47 10.10 6.59
N TYR A 66 -9.62 10.17 5.94
CA TYR A 66 -10.82 9.45 6.36
C TYR A 66 -10.94 8.01 5.81
N ASN A 67 -10.08 7.62 4.86
CA ASN A 67 -10.03 6.26 4.28
C ASN A 67 -8.98 5.36 4.94
N PHE A 68 -8.42 5.80 6.07
CA PHE A 68 -7.55 4.98 6.89
C PHE A 68 -7.74 5.30 8.39
N VAL A 69 -7.30 4.38 9.23
CA VAL A 69 -7.26 4.55 10.68
C VAL A 69 -5.82 4.52 11.18
N VAL A 70 -5.56 5.25 12.27
CA VAL A 70 -4.34 5.17 13.04
C VAL A 70 -4.60 4.27 14.24
N ASP A 71 -4.04 3.07 14.21
CA ASP A 71 -4.03 2.13 15.30
C ASP A 71 -2.89 2.50 16.26
N ILE A 72 -3.23 2.70 17.53
CA ILE A 72 -2.32 3.15 18.58
C ILE A 72 -2.16 2.00 19.56
N THR A 73 -0.96 1.45 19.64
CA THR A 73 -0.67 0.32 20.51
C THR A 73 0.35 0.75 21.58
N PRO A 74 0.10 0.51 22.88
CA PRO A 74 1.08 0.74 23.93
C PRO A 74 2.35 -0.09 23.68
N ASP A 75 3.50 0.53 23.92
CA ASP A 75 4.83 -0.09 23.94
C ASP A 75 5.46 0.13 25.33
N ILE A 76 6.61 -0.44 25.61
CA ILE A 76 7.25 -0.40 26.95
C ILE A 76 7.45 1.03 27.44
N GLU A 77 7.88 1.94 26.57
CA GLU A 77 8.22 3.32 26.94
C GLU A 77 7.35 4.38 26.26
N ASP A 78 6.50 3.97 25.27
CA ASP A 78 5.81 4.94 24.42
C ASP A 78 4.65 4.24 23.66
N PHE A 79 4.13 4.89 22.62
CA PHE A 79 3.11 4.34 21.73
C PHE A 79 3.71 3.99 20.36
N GLN A 80 3.22 2.89 19.80
CA GLN A 80 3.42 2.54 18.41
C GLN A 80 2.21 2.95 17.58
N TYR A 81 2.46 3.42 16.37
CA TYR A 81 1.42 3.82 15.43
C TYR A 81 1.44 2.90 14.23
N ARG A 82 0.26 2.42 13.83
CA ARG A 82 0.08 1.67 12.60
C ARG A 82 -1.05 2.28 11.80
N ILE A 83 -0.75 2.79 10.61
CA ILE A 83 -1.79 3.29 9.70
C ILE A 83 -2.32 2.13 8.87
N ARG A 84 -3.65 1.95 8.89
CA ARG A 84 -4.34 0.86 8.19
C ARG A 84 -5.41 1.44 7.29
N ALA A 85 -5.37 1.08 6.00
CA ALA A 85 -6.43 1.40 5.07
C ALA A 85 -7.72 0.68 5.47
N ILE A 86 -8.86 1.35 5.31
CA ILE A 86 -10.19 0.81 5.58
C ILE A 86 -11.09 0.87 4.35
N ASP A 87 -10.65 1.52 3.28
CA ASP A 87 -11.35 1.59 2.01
C ASP A 87 -10.48 1.01 0.89
N PHE A 88 -11.03 0.10 0.10
CA PHE A 88 -10.30 -0.63 -0.94
C PHE A 88 -10.96 -0.54 -2.32
N ASP A 89 -11.99 0.30 -2.48
CA ASP A 89 -12.73 0.45 -3.73
C ASP A 89 -11.87 0.97 -4.90
N GLN A 90 -10.82 1.73 -4.58
CA GLN A 90 -9.86 2.27 -5.55
C GLN A 90 -8.60 1.40 -5.72
N GLN A 91 -8.68 0.10 -5.41
CA GLN A 91 -7.57 -0.82 -5.61
C GLN A 91 -7.31 -1.05 -7.10
N SER A 92 -6.18 -0.56 -7.61
CA SER A 92 -5.75 -0.74 -9.02
C SER A 92 -6.81 -0.29 -10.03
N TYR A 93 -7.44 0.85 -9.80
CA TYR A 93 -8.55 1.34 -10.64
C TYR A 93 -8.20 2.62 -11.41
N GLU A 94 -7.44 3.54 -10.81
CA GLU A 94 -7.18 4.86 -11.35
C GLU A 94 -6.00 4.93 -12.32
N GLY A 95 -6.07 5.89 -13.27
CA GLY A 95 -5.05 6.05 -14.31
C GLY A 95 -3.84 6.89 -13.90
N ARG A 96 -3.94 7.69 -12.83
CA ARG A 96 -2.88 8.57 -12.37
C ARG A 96 -2.14 7.98 -11.19
N LYS A 97 -0.81 7.85 -11.29
CA LYS A 97 0.02 7.30 -10.21
C LYS A 97 -0.10 8.08 -8.89
N ASN A 98 -0.32 9.39 -8.96
CA ASN A 98 -0.43 10.23 -7.76
C ASN A 98 -1.63 9.87 -6.89
N LEU A 99 -2.67 9.24 -7.46
CA LEU A 99 -3.84 8.76 -6.72
C LEU A 99 -3.53 7.53 -5.84
N TYR A 100 -2.37 6.91 -6.04
CA TYR A 100 -1.84 5.82 -5.21
C TYR A 100 -0.81 6.28 -4.17
N LEU A 101 -0.65 7.58 -4.03
CA LEU A 101 0.31 8.21 -3.13
C LEU A 101 -0.43 9.11 -2.15
N PRO A 102 -0.70 8.66 -0.93
CA PRO A 102 -1.43 9.41 0.09
C PRO A 102 -0.94 10.84 0.31
N GLN A 103 0.34 11.09 0.12
CA GLN A 103 0.95 12.41 0.27
C GLN A 103 0.44 13.49 -0.69
N PHE A 104 -0.25 13.11 -1.78
CA PHE A 104 -0.79 14.08 -2.75
C PHE A 104 -2.22 14.51 -2.45
N PHE A 105 -2.86 13.91 -1.45
CA PHE A 105 -4.19 14.34 -1.04
C PHE A 105 -4.11 15.49 -0.03
N LYS A 106 -4.90 16.55 -0.26
CA LYS A 106 -4.94 17.73 0.60
C LYS A 106 -5.36 17.42 2.03
N GLU A 107 -6.18 16.38 2.21
CA GLU A 107 -6.65 15.89 3.49
C GLU A 107 -5.53 15.34 4.37
N ASN A 108 -4.39 15.00 3.77
CA ASN A 108 -3.21 14.46 4.46
C ASN A 108 -2.12 15.52 4.68
N LYS A 109 -2.43 16.80 4.40
CA LYS A 109 -1.43 17.89 4.42
C LYS A 109 -0.63 17.94 5.72
N GLU A 110 -1.29 17.82 6.87
CA GLU A 110 -0.64 17.89 8.18
C GLU A 110 0.37 16.75 8.41
N TYR A 111 0.06 15.53 7.94
CA TYR A 111 1.03 14.41 7.98
C TYR A 111 2.23 14.69 7.07
N VAL A 112 1.99 15.27 5.89
CA VAL A 112 3.04 15.62 4.92
C VAL A 112 3.95 16.71 5.48
N ASP A 113 3.36 17.82 5.94
CA ASP A 113 4.10 18.96 6.51
C ASP A 113 4.95 18.52 7.70
N LEU A 114 4.38 17.68 8.57
CA LEU A 114 5.10 17.13 9.71
C LEU A 114 6.24 16.20 9.28
N SER A 115 6.03 15.38 8.25
CA SER A 115 7.07 14.51 7.70
C SER A 115 8.23 15.33 7.13
N LEU A 116 7.94 16.37 6.35
CA LEU A 116 8.96 17.26 5.79
C LEU A 116 9.73 18.04 6.86
N LYS A 117 9.08 18.36 7.98
CA LYS A 117 9.71 19.05 9.10
C LYS A 117 10.65 18.15 9.91
N LEU A 118 10.31 16.86 10.08
CA LEU A 118 10.99 15.96 11.02
C LEU A 118 11.93 14.95 10.35
N LEU A 119 11.77 14.69 9.04
CA LEU A 119 12.55 13.69 8.34
C LEU A 119 13.42 14.34 7.25
N ASN A 120 14.59 13.78 7.04
CA ASN A 120 15.43 14.09 5.88
C ASN A 120 15.21 13.02 4.77
N LYS A 121 15.81 13.25 3.60
CA LYS A 121 15.70 12.37 2.45
C LYS A 121 16.17 10.95 2.77
N ASP A 122 17.30 10.79 3.45
CA ASP A 122 17.89 9.49 3.75
C ASP A 122 16.97 8.66 4.67
N SER A 123 16.37 9.31 5.68
CA SER A 123 15.39 8.67 6.56
C SER A 123 14.14 8.21 5.81
N ILE A 124 13.64 9.03 4.88
CA ILE A 124 12.47 8.66 4.04
C ILE A 124 12.82 7.44 3.17
N GLU A 125 13.96 7.46 2.46
CA GLU A 125 14.42 6.35 1.62
C GLU A 125 14.64 5.07 2.43
N GLN A 126 15.19 5.19 3.65
CA GLN A 126 15.35 4.06 4.56
C GLN A 126 13.99 3.45 4.94
N TYR A 127 13.01 4.26 5.35
CA TYR A 127 11.70 3.75 5.78
C TYR A 127 10.92 3.12 4.62
N GLN A 128 11.06 3.66 3.42
CA GLN A 128 10.52 3.04 2.21
C GLN A 128 11.17 1.68 1.94
N ALA A 129 12.49 1.59 2.05
CA ALA A 129 13.23 0.34 1.85
C ALA A 129 12.86 -0.72 2.92
N GLU A 130 12.73 -0.33 4.18
CA GLU A 130 12.24 -1.20 5.25
C GLU A 130 10.85 -1.77 4.92
N GLU A 131 9.92 -0.92 4.48
CA GLU A 131 8.56 -1.38 4.17
C GLU A 131 8.55 -2.30 2.93
N ARG A 132 9.30 -1.99 1.87
CA ARG A 132 9.47 -2.89 0.72
C ARG A 132 10.00 -4.26 1.12
N THR A 133 10.95 -4.29 2.04
CA THR A 133 11.51 -5.55 2.58
C THR A 133 10.43 -6.36 3.29
N LEU A 134 9.66 -5.74 4.19
CA LEU A 134 8.56 -6.40 4.89
C LEU A 134 7.48 -6.91 3.92
N MET A 135 7.12 -6.11 2.93
CA MET A 135 6.16 -6.52 1.91
C MET A 135 6.67 -7.70 1.09
N THR A 136 7.96 -7.72 0.76
CA THR A 136 8.58 -8.83 0.03
C THR A 136 8.50 -10.14 0.81
N PHE A 137 8.79 -10.14 2.11
CA PHE A 137 8.64 -11.34 2.95
C PHE A 137 7.19 -11.82 3.02
N ARG A 138 6.23 -10.90 3.18
CA ARG A 138 4.80 -11.25 3.19
C ARG A 138 4.32 -11.84 1.86
N LEU A 139 4.77 -11.28 0.74
CA LEU A 139 4.46 -11.80 -0.58
C LEU A 139 5.06 -13.20 -0.80
N ALA A 140 6.30 -13.41 -0.37
CA ALA A 140 6.95 -14.72 -0.47
C ALA A 140 6.23 -15.78 0.37
N SER A 141 5.82 -15.44 1.60
CA SER A 141 5.08 -16.34 2.49
C SER A 141 3.69 -16.71 1.96
N ALA A 142 3.03 -15.79 1.24
CA ALA A 142 1.68 -15.98 0.71
C ALA A 142 1.68 -16.18 -0.82
N ARG A 143 2.78 -16.65 -1.41
CA ARG A 143 3.01 -16.66 -2.87
C ARG A 143 1.90 -17.29 -3.71
N TYR A 144 1.30 -18.38 -3.26
CA TYR A 144 0.24 -19.06 -3.99
C TYR A 144 -1.04 -18.24 -4.02
N ARG A 145 -1.46 -17.71 -2.86
CA ARG A 145 -2.63 -16.83 -2.75
C ARG A 145 -2.45 -15.54 -3.56
N ILE A 146 -1.26 -14.95 -3.52
CA ILE A 146 -0.94 -13.75 -4.29
C ILE A 146 -0.99 -14.04 -5.79
N LYS A 147 -0.45 -15.18 -6.23
CA LYS A 147 -0.51 -15.58 -7.63
C LYS A 147 -1.95 -15.69 -8.11
N GLU A 148 -2.80 -16.40 -7.37
CA GLU A 148 -4.22 -16.56 -7.68
C GLU A 148 -4.93 -15.20 -7.78
N LEU A 149 -4.77 -14.31 -6.80
CA LEU A 149 -5.32 -12.96 -6.83
C LEU A 149 -4.86 -12.17 -8.06
N ILE A 150 -3.57 -12.17 -8.35
CA ILE A 150 -3.02 -11.46 -9.51
C ILE A 150 -3.54 -12.05 -10.83
N ASP A 151 -3.70 -13.35 -10.92
CA ASP A 151 -4.23 -13.99 -12.13
C ASP A 151 -5.71 -13.59 -12.34
N ILE A 152 -6.54 -13.56 -11.28
CA ILE A 152 -7.93 -13.05 -11.33
C ILE A 152 -7.93 -11.57 -11.73
N MET A 153 -7.18 -10.70 -11.06
CA MET A 153 -7.10 -9.28 -11.39
C MET A 153 -6.57 -9.01 -12.80
N SER A 154 -5.72 -9.92 -13.33
CA SER A 154 -5.17 -9.78 -14.70
C SER A 154 -6.20 -10.07 -15.78
N ALA A 155 -7.27 -10.80 -15.47
CA ALA A 155 -8.39 -11.05 -16.34
C ALA A 155 -9.51 -10.00 -16.21
N ASP A 156 -9.44 -9.15 -15.18
CA ASP A 156 -10.45 -8.15 -14.88
C ASP A 156 -10.34 -6.92 -15.80
N THR A 157 -11.48 -6.40 -16.26
CA THR A 157 -11.60 -5.26 -17.17
C THR A 157 -12.42 -4.09 -16.60
N ILE A 158 -12.53 -3.99 -15.28
CA ILE A 158 -13.33 -2.93 -14.60
C ILE A 158 -12.80 -1.54 -14.94
N SER A 159 -11.50 -1.35 -15.02
CA SER A 159 -10.91 -0.05 -15.37
C SER A 159 -10.93 0.22 -16.86
N THR A 160 -11.08 1.51 -17.25
CA THR A 160 -11.14 1.90 -18.65
C THR A 160 -9.80 1.78 -19.38
N PRO A 161 -9.78 1.55 -20.70
CA PRO A 161 -8.55 1.50 -21.49
C PRO A 161 -7.70 2.76 -21.37
N GLU A 162 -8.32 3.94 -21.25
CA GLU A 162 -7.65 5.22 -21.10
C GLU A 162 -6.88 5.31 -19.78
N LYS A 163 -7.51 4.90 -18.66
CA LYS A 163 -6.86 4.84 -17.34
C LYS A 163 -5.70 3.85 -17.35
N ILE A 164 -5.87 2.68 -17.96
CA ILE A 164 -4.81 1.66 -18.09
C ILE A 164 -3.63 2.22 -18.89
N LYS A 165 -3.91 2.87 -20.02
CA LYS A 165 -2.87 3.50 -20.87
C LYS A 165 -2.11 4.58 -20.11
N GLN A 166 -2.81 5.44 -19.40
CA GLN A 166 -2.22 6.52 -18.62
C GLN A 166 -1.32 5.97 -17.52
N LEU A 167 -1.84 5.08 -16.66
CA LEU A 167 -1.06 4.49 -15.56
C LEU A 167 0.15 3.71 -16.08
N ARG A 168 -0.01 2.97 -17.18
CA ARG A 168 1.07 2.26 -17.85
C ARG A 168 2.21 3.19 -18.22
N THR A 169 1.89 4.34 -18.83
CA THR A 169 2.89 5.34 -19.24
C THR A 169 3.59 5.92 -18.03
N GLU A 170 2.84 6.32 -17.01
CA GLU A 170 3.40 6.94 -15.81
C GLU A 170 4.27 5.96 -14.99
N LEU A 171 3.83 4.71 -14.81
CA LEU A 171 4.64 3.69 -14.12
C LEU A 171 5.87 3.28 -14.93
N SER A 172 5.71 3.10 -16.25
CA SER A 172 6.83 2.73 -17.12
C SER A 172 7.96 3.75 -17.04
N SER A 173 7.64 5.04 -17.02
CA SER A 173 8.65 6.11 -16.93
C SER A 173 9.48 6.07 -15.65
N ILE A 174 8.90 5.66 -14.52
CA ILE A 174 9.59 5.53 -13.23
C ILE A 174 10.72 4.48 -13.31
N TYR A 175 10.52 3.42 -14.09
CA TYR A 175 11.43 2.29 -14.17
C TYR A 175 12.32 2.30 -15.42
N GLY A 176 12.41 3.43 -16.15
CA GLY A 176 13.20 3.52 -17.37
C GLY A 176 12.61 2.76 -18.55
N ASN A 177 11.28 2.71 -18.63
CA ASN A 177 10.51 2.14 -19.74
C ASN A 177 10.79 0.65 -20.04
N PRO A 178 10.75 -0.25 -19.06
CA PRO A 178 10.98 -1.66 -19.30
C PRO A 178 9.89 -2.25 -20.23
N PRO A 179 10.27 -3.17 -21.15
CA PRO A 179 9.37 -3.64 -22.22
C PRO A 179 8.12 -4.36 -21.71
N GLY A 180 8.13 -4.86 -20.48
CA GLY A 180 6.99 -5.54 -19.88
C GLY A 180 5.72 -4.67 -19.79
N PHE A 181 5.88 -3.38 -19.48
CA PHE A 181 4.73 -2.46 -19.40
C PHE A 181 4.00 -2.30 -20.74
N LYS A 182 4.73 -2.31 -21.88
CA LYS A 182 4.11 -2.14 -23.21
C LYS A 182 3.03 -3.18 -23.50
N LYS A 183 3.16 -4.38 -22.94
CA LYS A 183 2.24 -5.52 -23.18
C LYS A 183 1.05 -5.56 -22.22
N ALA A 184 1.06 -4.75 -21.16
CA ALA A 184 -0.02 -4.77 -20.18
C ALA A 184 -1.28 -4.10 -20.72
N THR A 185 -2.40 -4.82 -20.68
CA THR A 185 -3.72 -4.40 -21.17
C THR A 185 -4.76 -4.29 -20.07
N THR A 186 -4.45 -4.75 -18.85
CA THR A 186 -5.34 -4.66 -17.68
C THR A 186 -4.60 -4.07 -16.46
N MET A 187 -5.36 -3.57 -15.50
CA MET A 187 -4.78 -3.05 -14.25
C MET A 187 -4.05 -4.12 -13.44
N GLY A 188 -4.57 -5.36 -13.42
CA GLY A 188 -3.90 -6.46 -12.73
C GLY A 188 -2.54 -6.82 -13.35
N GLN A 189 -2.44 -6.75 -14.69
CA GLN A 189 -1.15 -6.93 -15.38
C GLN A 189 -0.17 -5.80 -15.04
N LEU A 190 -0.65 -4.54 -14.97
CA LEU A 190 0.18 -3.42 -14.53
C LEU A 190 0.66 -3.60 -13.09
N LEU A 191 -0.25 -4.00 -12.19
CA LEU A 191 0.10 -4.29 -10.79
C LEU A 191 1.16 -5.39 -10.69
N LYS A 192 1.01 -6.48 -11.45
CA LYS A 192 1.99 -7.59 -11.48
C LYS A 192 3.40 -7.12 -11.86
N ILE A 193 3.49 -6.28 -12.89
CA ILE A 193 4.77 -5.74 -13.38
C ILE A 193 5.32 -4.75 -12.36
N HIS A 194 4.49 -3.86 -11.84
CA HIS A 194 4.86 -2.86 -10.84
C HIS A 194 5.41 -3.50 -9.57
N LEU A 195 4.74 -4.50 -9.01
CA LEU A 195 5.21 -5.29 -7.86
C LEU A 195 6.59 -5.89 -8.13
N LYS A 196 6.77 -6.49 -9.33
CA LYS A 196 8.06 -7.07 -9.71
C LYS A 196 9.16 -6.02 -9.77
N GLN A 197 8.92 -4.89 -10.42
CA GLN A 197 9.92 -3.81 -10.54
C GLN A 197 10.27 -3.21 -9.18
N THR A 198 9.27 -2.92 -8.34
CA THR A 198 9.46 -2.28 -7.04
C THR A 198 10.19 -3.18 -6.05
N LEU A 199 9.88 -4.49 -6.06
CA LEU A 199 10.37 -5.43 -5.05
C LEU A 199 11.50 -6.35 -5.56
N GLN A 200 11.93 -6.21 -6.82
CA GLN A 200 12.90 -7.11 -7.45
C GLN A 200 14.19 -7.25 -6.65
N LYS A 201 14.77 -6.15 -6.18
CA LYS A 201 16.02 -6.19 -5.39
C LYS A 201 15.85 -7.01 -4.11
N ASN A 202 14.74 -6.83 -3.41
CA ASN A 202 14.45 -7.53 -2.17
C ASN A 202 14.11 -9.01 -2.41
N LEU A 203 13.41 -9.33 -3.50
CA LEU A 203 13.10 -10.71 -3.90
C LEU A 203 14.35 -11.55 -4.15
N MET A 204 15.41 -10.94 -4.67
CA MET A 204 16.70 -11.61 -4.91
C MET A 204 17.42 -11.97 -3.62
N LEU A 205 17.13 -11.26 -2.50
CA LEU A 205 17.76 -11.50 -1.21
C LEU A 205 17.07 -12.63 -0.41
N ILE A 206 15.84 -13.00 -0.79
CA ILE A 206 15.15 -14.11 -0.13
C ILE A 206 15.81 -15.43 -0.61
N PRO A 207 16.31 -16.27 0.31
CA PRO A 207 16.83 -17.58 -0.05
C PRO A 207 15.78 -18.34 -0.84
N LYS A 208 16.15 -18.90 -2.00
CA LYS A 208 15.27 -19.80 -2.73
C LYS A 208 14.98 -20.96 -1.78
N ILE A 209 13.74 -21.02 -1.28
CA ILE A 209 13.27 -22.16 -0.51
C ILE A 209 13.33 -23.33 -1.48
N LYS A 210 14.36 -24.17 -1.36
CA LYS A 210 14.41 -25.45 -2.05
C LYS A 210 13.13 -26.16 -1.64
N SER A 211 12.25 -26.45 -2.62
CA SER A 211 11.19 -27.38 -2.39
C SER A 211 11.88 -28.64 -1.87
N ARG A 212 11.64 -29.01 -0.63
CA ARG A 212 11.90 -30.37 -0.20
C ARG A 212 10.97 -31.23 -1.06
N SER A 213 11.51 -31.82 -2.11
CA SER A 213 10.92 -32.98 -2.70
C SER A 213 10.93 -34.00 -1.56
N GLY A 214 9.75 -34.26 -1.00
CA GLY A 214 9.59 -35.36 -0.08
C GLY A 214 9.85 -36.66 -0.86
N ASP A 215 10.79 -37.43 -0.38
CA ASP A 215 10.81 -38.84 -0.59
C ASP A 215 9.66 -39.47 0.21
#